data_27cd434927525bd326aa7f9b5eabadb2
#
_entry.id   27cd434927525bd326aa7f9b5eabadb2
#
_cell.length_a   1.000
_cell.length_b   1.000
_cell.length_c   1.000
_cell.angle_alpha   90.00
_cell.angle_beta   90.00
_cell.angle_gamma   90.00
#
_symmetry.space_group_name_H-M   'P 1'
#
loop_
_entity.id
_entity.type
_entity.pdbx_description
1 polymer ?
#
loop_
_entity_poly.entity_id
_entity_poly.type
_entity_poly.pdbx_seq_one_letter_code
_entity_poly.pdbx_strand_id
1 'polypeptide(L)'
;MKAFNKFTSKLFIPIVVFVYLGILLVSARYFNNPYLWFDEAGQFWISKGLNHDSAPMSKCGTLYDVIVNNQNYNLDPGGFGILLHYWSKISNHHRWLRMLPLSFFLITVLGFIVLSYNWTKNKYIASLAGLIPFLNMMILSEAFEIRAYSMEVLGVIISVLAIESLQKSISYGKLLLWSILLSFFMTSRYSFIIVAFVTSTYILYLIYKQENTLKDKILEILIYALPLLGTLIIDYFFSMRFQNPHVEALSYLPYISTDPSVIITPESINIILFIGILLWVSYKFQYSDTIRKYRGLLYLSITTNILFFVLSVLGLHPWEGTCTRCISMITLLVISACALGGEVLKKIFEYVDIKYLLLIFFIVKLFSVGYELKENYKGRSDAYRDYLSSNYTNGKVFVDRWESPCFRYLYEYGKLKGTADYPKSFTFMKGEKHARKDKEQKSQSKQDYYKKQPYMNDLYEDYDLLITPELYTFKPENSNKWKSVLKNERVWIKAE
;
A
#
# COMPACT_ATOMS: atom_id res chain seq x y z
N MET A 1 39.88 -25.80 -9.38
CA MET A 1 38.58 -25.73 -8.73
C MET A 1 38.47 -24.73 -7.57
N LYS A 2 39.29 -24.81 -6.49
CA LYS A 2 39.24 -23.89 -5.35
C LYS A 2 39.42 -22.39 -5.71
N ALA A 3 40.32 -22.05 -6.64
CA ALA A 3 40.56 -20.69 -7.08
C ALA A 3 39.37 -20.12 -7.89
N PHE A 4 38.76 -20.92 -8.74
CA PHE A 4 37.57 -20.57 -9.52
C PHE A 4 36.37 -20.33 -8.61
N ASN A 5 36.14 -21.20 -7.61
CA ASN A 5 35.06 -21.01 -6.62
C ASN A 5 35.28 -19.74 -5.76
N LYS A 6 36.52 -19.38 -5.44
CA LYS A 6 36.84 -18.18 -4.71
C LYS A 6 36.60 -16.91 -5.55
N PHE A 7 36.93 -16.97 -6.85
CA PHE A 7 36.66 -15.85 -7.77
C PHE A 7 35.16 -15.68 -8.03
N THR A 8 34.43 -16.74 -8.33
CA THR A 8 32.96 -16.67 -8.54
C THR A 8 32.21 -16.20 -7.30
N SER A 9 32.65 -16.64 -6.09
CA SER A 9 32.02 -16.18 -4.85
C SER A 9 32.20 -14.68 -4.58
N LYS A 10 33.29 -14.06 -5.10
CA LYS A 10 33.51 -12.61 -5.00
C LYS A 10 32.60 -11.81 -5.95
N LEU A 11 32.25 -12.40 -7.11
CA LEU A 11 31.40 -11.74 -8.10
C LEU A 11 29.89 -11.81 -7.77
N PHE A 12 29.48 -12.75 -6.92
CA PHE A 12 28.07 -13.00 -6.65
C PHE A 12 27.36 -11.74 -6.12
N ILE A 13 27.89 -11.10 -5.08
CA ILE A 13 27.28 -9.89 -4.50
C ILE A 13 27.24 -8.73 -5.50
N PRO A 14 28.31 -8.38 -6.23
CA PRO A 14 28.25 -7.42 -7.32
C PRO A 14 27.15 -7.71 -8.36
N ILE A 15 26.99 -8.97 -8.77
CA ILE A 15 25.92 -9.35 -9.71
C ILE A 15 24.54 -9.12 -9.10
N VAL A 16 24.33 -9.50 -7.84
CA VAL A 16 23.05 -9.24 -7.14
C VAL A 16 22.77 -7.74 -7.07
N VAL A 17 23.76 -6.92 -6.71
CA VAL A 17 23.63 -5.46 -6.71
C VAL A 17 23.29 -4.93 -8.11
N PHE A 18 23.92 -5.47 -9.16
CA PHE A 18 23.58 -5.09 -10.52
C PHE A 18 22.16 -5.46 -10.91
N VAL A 19 21.66 -6.62 -10.44
CA VAL A 19 20.24 -7.01 -10.59
C VAL A 19 19.32 -6.03 -9.88
N TYR A 20 19.61 -5.62 -8.64
CA TYR A 20 18.84 -4.59 -7.95
C TYR A 20 18.77 -3.27 -8.74
N LEU A 21 19.92 -2.80 -9.23
CA LEU A 21 19.98 -1.59 -10.05
C LEU A 21 19.18 -1.74 -11.35
N GLY A 22 19.27 -2.91 -12.00
CA GLY A 22 18.47 -3.22 -13.20
C GLY A 22 16.97 -3.15 -12.93
N ILE A 23 16.51 -3.69 -11.81
CA ILE A 23 15.11 -3.64 -11.41
C ILE A 23 14.67 -2.20 -11.15
N LEU A 24 15.48 -1.42 -10.42
CA LEU A 24 15.18 -0.01 -10.17
C LEU A 24 15.10 0.78 -11.47
N LEU A 25 15.98 0.51 -12.45
CA LEU A 25 15.95 1.14 -13.78
C LEU A 25 14.68 0.77 -14.56
N VAL A 26 14.27 -0.50 -14.56
CA VAL A 26 13.01 -0.95 -15.19
C VAL A 26 11.82 -0.32 -14.50
N SER A 27 11.86 -0.26 -13.19
CA SER A 27 10.81 0.36 -12.37
C SER A 27 10.77 1.88 -12.53
N ALA A 28 11.83 2.51 -13.04
CA ALA A 28 11.85 3.95 -13.33
C ALA A 28 10.75 4.40 -14.32
N ARG A 29 10.19 3.47 -15.10
CA ARG A 29 9.00 3.75 -15.93
C ARG A 29 7.78 4.16 -15.09
N TYR A 30 7.59 3.56 -13.92
CA TYR A 30 6.56 3.96 -12.96
C TYR A 30 6.77 5.37 -12.45
N PHE A 31 8.02 5.71 -12.15
CA PHE A 31 8.39 7.07 -11.79
C PHE A 31 8.05 8.09 -12.86
N ASN A 32 8.18 7.70 -14.12
CA ASN A 32 8.03 8.61 -15.25
C ASN A 32 6.58 8.86 -15.62
N ASN A 33 5.62 8.11 -15.06
CA ASN A 33 4.21 8.36 -15.33
C ASN A 33 3.74 9.62 -14.60
N PRO A 34 3.39 10.70 -15.30
CA PRO A 34 2.91 11.93 -14.70
C PRO A 34 1.48 11.81 -14.16
N TYR A 35 0.76 10.75 -14.53
CA TYR A 35 -0.59 10.50 -14.08
C TYR A 35 -0.60 9.93 -12.67
N LEU A 36 -1.36 10.54 -11.80
CA LEU A 36 -1.74 9.97 -10.51
C LEU A 36 -3.15 9.39 -10.66
N TRP A 37 -3.33 8.11 -10.35
CA TRP A 37 -4.67 7.54 -10.35
C TRP A 37 -5.49 8.08 -9.17
N PHE A 38 -6.80 7.78 -9.14
CA PHE A 38 -7.75 8.42 -8.24
C PHE A 38 -7.30 8.49 -6.77
N ASP A 39 -6.86 7.36 -6.20
CA ASP A 39 -6.45 7.32 -4.79
C ASP A 39 -5.11 8.04 -4.54
N GLU A 40 -4.15 7.96 -5.47
CA GLU A 40 -2.90 8.74 -5.37
C GLU A 40 -3.17 10.25 -5.39
N ALA A 41 -4.02 10.66 -6.34
CA ALA A 41 -4.39 12.07 -6.49
C ALA A 41 -5.21 12.56 -5.29
N GLY A 42 -6.13 11.75 -4.79
CA GLY A 42 -6.87 12.02 -3.55
C GLY A 42 -5.94 12.20 -2.36
N GLN A 43 -5.00 11.27 -2.17
CA GLN A 43 -3.99 11.35 -1.10
C GLN A 43 -3.11 12.60 -1.24
N PHE A 44 -2.71 12.95 -2.48
CA PHE A 44 -1.94 14.18 -2.75
C PHE A 44 -2.73 15.43 -2.35
N TRP A 45 -4.01 15.57 -2.79
CA TRP A 45 -4.81 16.75 -2.47
C TRP A 45 -5.09 16.88 -0.98
N ILE A 46 -5.39 15.78 -0.29
CA ILE A 46 -5.52 15.76 1.18
C ILE A 46 -4.22 16.24 1.82
N SER A 47 -3.06 15.78 1.36
CA SER A 47 -1.76 16.21 1.90
C SER A 47 -1.45 17.68 1.65
N LYS A 48 -2.10 18.31 0.66
CA LYS A 48 -2.04 19.76 0.41
C LYS A 48 -3.00 20.56 1.29
N GLY A 49 -3.76 19.92 2.18
CA GLY A 49 -4.82 20.56 2.94
C GLY A 49 -6.00 20.97 2.06
N LEU A 50 -6.19 20.27 0.94
CA LEU A 50 -7.27 20.49 -0.01
C LEU A 50 -8.05 19.20 -0.17
N ASN A 51 -9.34 19.30 -0.44
CA ASN A 51 -10.10 18.15 -0.94
C ASN A 51 -10.07 18.14 -2.47
N HIS A 52 -10.45 17.01 -3.07
CA HIS A 52 -10.56 16.88 -4.53
C HIS A 52 -11.64 17.79 -5.13
N ASP A 53 -12.60 18.25 -4.31
CA ASP A 53 -13.69 19.15 -4.71
C ASP A 53 -13.29 20.64 -4.61
N SER A 54 -12.08 20.96 -4.11
CA SER A 54 -11.60 22.34 -4.03
C SER A 54 -11.38 22.90 -5.42
N ALA A 55 -11.61 24.20 -5.59
CA ALA A 55 -11.38 24.86 -6.86
C ALA A 55 -9.93 24.70 -7.33
N PRO A 56 -9.66 24.52 -8.64
CA PRO A 56 -8.31 24.53 -9.17
C PRO A 56 -7.56 25.79 -8.71
N MET A 57 -6.25 25.70 -8.56
CA MET A 57 -5.37 26.82 -8.15
C MET A 57 -5.65 27.39 -6.74
N SER A 58 -6.41 26.68 -5.92
CA SER A 58 -6.55 27.05 -4.50
C SER A 58 -5.21 27.02 -3.79
N LYS A 59 -4.97 27.95 -2.88
CA LYS A 59 -3.77 27.94 -2.03
C LYS A 59 -3.72 26.64 -1.22
N CYS A 60 -2.51 26.10 -1.03
CA CYS A 60 -2.30 24.98 -0.12
C CYS A 60 -2.78 25.35 1.29
N GLY A 61 -3.44 24.39 1.92
CA GLY A 61 -3.89 24.52 3.30
C GLY A 61 -2.74 24.34 4.31
N THR A 62 -3.09 24.54 5.56
CA THR A 62 -2.22 24.29 6.71
C THR A 62 -2.18 22.82 7.08
N LEU A 63 -1.33 22.44 8.04
CA LEU A 63 -1.33 21.09 8.61
C LEU A 63 -2.68 20.73 9.25
N TYR A 64 -3.38 21.71 9.83
CA TYR A 64 -4.72 21.52 10.37
C TYR A 64 -5.71 21.11 9.25
N ASP A 65 -5.62 21.77 8.10
CA ASP A 65 -6.46 21.42 6.95
C ASP A 65 -6.16 20.02 6.43
N VAL A 66 -4.89 19.57 6.47
CA VAL A 66 -4.53 18.18 6.14
C VAL A 66 -5.25 17.20 7.05
N ILE A 67 -5.24 17.45 8.36
CA ILE A 67 -5.91 16.59 9.35
C ILE A 67 -7.42 16.58 9.11
N VAL A 68 -8.05 17.74 8.93
CA VAL A 68 -9.50 17.85 8.70
C VAL A 68 -9.92 17.17 7.40
N ASN A 69 -9.15 17.33 6.32
CA ASN A 69 -9.46 16.66 5.05
C ASN A 69 -9.23 15.14 5.16
N ASN A 70 -8.22 14.69 5.91
CA ASN A 70 -8.04 13.27 6.18
C ASN A 70 -9.24 12.68 6.94
N GLN A 71 -9.77 13.38 7.92
CA GLN A 71 -10.99 12.96 8.65
C GLN A 71 -12.21 12.78 7.74
N ASN A 72 -12.36 13.65 6.75
CA ASN A 72 -13.56 13.72 5.93
C ASN A 72 -13.50 12.86 4.66
N TYR A 73 -12.30 12.60 4.12
CA TYR A 73 -12.14 12.04 2.77
C TYR A 73 -11.21 10.83 2.71
N ASN A 74 -10.59 10.43 3.81
CA ASN A 74 -9.70 9.27 3.86
C ASN A 74 -10.17 8.24 4.90
N LEU A 75 -9.62 7.03 4.84
CA LEU A 75 -9.88 5.93 5.78
C LEU A 75 -8.59 5.46 6.47
N ASP A 76 -7.54 6.25 6.46
CA ASP A 76 -6.27 5.98 7.12
C ASP A 76 -6.03 6.94 8.30
N PRO A 77 -5.18 6.61 9.27
CA PRO A 77 -4.90 7.46 10.44
C PRO A 77 -4.37 8.85 10.08
N GLY A 78 -3.70 8.99 8.92
CA GLY A 78 -3.26 10.29 8.41
C GLY A 78 -1.77 10.58 8.54
N GLY A 79 -0.98 9.72 9.20
CA GLY A 79 0.46 9.94 9.35
C GLY A 79 1.21 10.02 8.04
N PHE A 80 0.86 9.17 7.07
CA PHE A 80 1.43 9.27 5.72
C PHE A 80 1.04 10.59 5.03
N GLY A 81 -0.18 11.06 5.19
CA GLY A 81 -0.65 12.35 4.66
C GLY A 81 0.16 13.53 5.23
N ILE A 82 0.49 13.50 6.52
CA ILE A 82 1.35 14.49 7.18
C ILE A 82 2.78 14.44 6.63
N LEU A 83 3.35 13.25 6.47
CA LEU A 83 4.68 13.09 5.84
C LEU A 83 4.69 13.64 4.41
N LEU A 84 3.69 13.29 3.63
CA LEU A 84 3.54 13.75 2.25
C LEU A 84 3.31 15.27 2.18
N HIS A 85 2.64 15.87 3.17
CA HIS A 85 2.50 17.32 3.28
C HIS A 85 3.87 18.03 3.31
N TYR A 86 4.76 17.60 4.21
CA TYR A 86 6.09 18.16 4.31
C TYR A 86 6.96 17.82 3.10
N TRP A 87 6.87 16.59 2.60
CA TRP A 87 7.59 16.11 1.44
C TRP A 87 7.25 16.90 0.17
N SER A 88 5.97 17.18 -0.01
CA SER A 88 5.46 17.94 -1.16
C SER A 88 5.76 19.44 -1.12
N LYS A 89 6.22 19.98 0.01
CA LYS A 89 6.76 21.37 0.08
C LYS A 89 8.05 21.55 -0.71
N ILE A 90 8.82 20.46 -0.87
CA ILE A 90 10.07 20.48 -1.65
C ILE A 90 9.74 20.49 -3.15
N SER A 91 8.86 19.57 -3.59
CA SER A 91 8.42 19.51 -4.98
C SER A 91 7.08 18.77 -5.12
N ASN A 92 6.23 19.26 -6.01
CA ASN A 92 4.97 18.61 -6.38
C ASN A 92 5.12 17.71 -7.61
N HIS A 93 6.32 17.55 -8.14
CA HIS A 93 6.56 16.71 -9.30
C HIS A 93 6.30 15.22 -8.97
N HIS A 94 5.57 14.50 -9.82
CA HIS A 94 5.17 13.10 -9.58
C HIS A 94 6.33 12.18 -9.20
N ARG A 95 7.51 12.35 -9.82
CA ARG A 95 8.71 11.57 -9.47
C ARG A 95 9.13 11.80 -8.02
N TRP A 96 9.14 13.07 -7.59
CA TRP A 96 9.50 13.42 -6.22
C TRP A 96 8.51 12.85 -5.22
N LEU A 97 7.21 12.96 -5.49
CA LEU A 97 6.16 12.43 -4.62
C LEU A 97 6.30 10.92 -4.44
N ARG A 98 6.58 10.17 -5.53
CA ARG A 98 6.79 8.72 -5.48
C ARG A 98 8.08 8.28 -4.81
N MET A 99 9.06 9.17 -4.64
CA MET A 99 10.26 8.86 -3.85
C MET A 99 9.95 8.56 -2.38
N LEU A 100 8.85 9.10 -1.83
CA LEU A 100 8.47 8.85 -0.45
C LEU A 100 8.08 7.37 -0.21
N PRO A 101 7.08 6.79 -0.90
CA PRO A 101 6.78 5.36 -0.74
C PRO A 101 7.95 4.47 -1.17
N LEU A 102 8.69 4.83 -2.22
CA LEU A 102 9.88 4.09 -2.62
C LEU A 102 10.94 4.05 -1.52
N SER A 103 11.14 5.13 -0.76
CA SER A 103 12.11 5.12 0.35
C SER A 103 11.74 4.08 1.41
N PHE A 104 10.47 3.97 1.77
CA PHE A 104 9.99 2.92 2.67
C PHE A 104 10.19 1.51 2.11
N PHE A 105 9.92 1.33 0.82
CA PHE A 105 10.15 0.06 0.15
C PHE A 105 11.64 -0.33 0.13
N LEU A 106 12.56 0.60 -0.15
CA LEU A 106 13.99 0.31 -0.14
C LEU A 106 14.49 -0.05 1.27
N ILE A 107 13.97 0.60 2.31
CA ILE A 107 14.28 0.24 3.70
C ILE A 107 13.69 -1.15 4.01
N THR A 108 12.52 -1.49 3.49
CA THR A 108 11.95 -2.85 3.58
C THR A 108 12.88 -3.89 2.96
N VAL A 109 13.43 -3.64 1.76
CA VAL A 109 14.41 -4.51 1.11
C VAL A 109 15.63 -4.73 2.01
N LEU A 110 16.17 -3.66 2.60
CA LEU A 110 17.26 -3.77 3.57
C LEU A 110 16.84 -4.58 4.81
N GLY A 111 15.61 -4.41 5.28
CA GLY A 111 15.04 -5.19 6.37
C GLY A 111 15.02 -6.69 6.08
N PHE A 112 14.61 -7.10 4.88
CA PHE A 112 14.69 -8.51 4.44
C PHE A 112 16.11 -9.05 4.45
N ILE A 113 17.09 -8.26 3.98
CA ILE A 113 18.51 -8.65 4.00
C ILE A 113 18.99 -8.84 5.43
N VAL A 114 18.70 -7.89 6.32
CA VAL A 114 19.12 -7.91 7.74
C VAL A 114 18.50 -9.10 8.48
N LEU A 115 17.19 -9.31 8.34
CA LEU A 115 16.49 -10.44 8.96
C LEU A 115 17.05 -11.77 8.48
N SER A 116 17.15 -11.96 7.15
CA SER A 116 17.70 -13.19 6.57
C SER A 116 19.15 -13.44 7.00
N TYR A 117 19.98 -12.39 7.08
CA TYR A 117 21.34 -12.52 7.59
C TYR A 117 21.38 -12.90 9.08
N ASN A 118 20.52 -12.28 9.90
CA ASN A 118 20.40 -12.61 11.30
C ASN A 118 20.04 -14.08 11.52
N TRP A 119 19.19 -14.62 10.65
CA TRP A 119 18.71 -15.99 10.75
C TRP A 119 19.71 -17.01 10.23
N THR A 120 20.21 -16.82 9.00
CA THR A 120 21.02 -17.84 8.32
C THR A 120 22.51 -17.68 8.55
N LYS A 121 22.97 -16.48 8.92
CA LYS A 121 24.39 -16.09 8.95
C LYS A 121 25.09 -16.29 7.60
N ASN A 122 24.32 -16.36 6.52
CA ASN A 122 24.80 -16.56 5.17
C ASN A 122 24.51 -15.32 4.31
N LYS A 123 25.59 -14.62 3.88
CA LYS A 123 25.47 -13.39 3.11
C LYS A 123 24.85 -13.60 1.72
N TYR A 124 24.98 -14.79 1.12
CA TYR A 124 24.39 -15.07 -0.19
C TYR A 124 22.89 -15.25 -0.09
N ILE A 125 22.41 -16.00 0.92
CA ILE A 125 20.98 -16.14 1.20
C ILE A 125 20.37 -14.79 1.55
N ALA A 126 21.06 -14.00 2.39
CA ALA A 126 20.62 -12.67 2.75
C ALA A 126 20.48 -11.73 1.53
N SER A 127 21.47 -11.74 0.63
CA SER A 127 21.40 -10.95 -0.59
C SER A 127 20.24 -11.38 -1.50
N LEU A 128 19.95 -12.67 -1.62
CA LEU A 128 18.81 -13.18 -2.39
C LEU A 128 17.47 -12.81 -1.71
N ALA A 129 17.41 -12.87 -0.39
CA ALA A 129 16.19 -12.49 0.35
C ALA A 129 15.74 -11.06 0.07
N GLY A 130 16.68 -10.14 -0.14
CA GLY A 130 16.34 -8.77 -0.52
C GLY A 130 15.70 -8.63 -1.91
N LEU A 131 15.75 -9.66 -2.77
CA LEU A 131 15.02 -9.67 -4.05
C LEU A 131 13.55 -10.05 -3.88
N ILE A 132 13.16 -10.66 -2.77
CA ILE A 132 11.81 -11.19 -2.55
C ILE A 132 10.72 -10.12 -2.59
N PRO A 133 10.87 -8.93 -1.98
CA PRO A 133 9.87 -7.85 -2.11
C PRO A 133 9.58 -7.48 -3.57
N PHE A 134 10.59 -7.57 -4.44
CA PHE A 134 10.42 -7.29 -5.88
C PHE A 134 9.68 -8.40 -6.64
N LEU A 135 9.61 -9.61 -6.09
CA LEU A 135 8.88 -10.73 -6.68
C LEU A 135 7.41 -10.77 -6.27
N ASN A 136 7.06 -10.05 -5.25
CA ASN A 136 5.68 -9.94 -4.81
C ASN A 136 5.04 -8.70 -5.44
N MET A 137 4.14 -8.92 -6.41
CA MET A 137 3.50 -7.85 -7.18
C MET A 137 2.76 -6.87 -6.29
N MET A 138 2.10 -7.32 -5.23
CA MET A 138 1.39 -6.46 -4.31
C MET A 138 2.35 -5.52 -3.56
N ILE A 139 3.47 -6.04 -3.04
CA ILE A 139 4.46 -5.22 -2.33
C ILE A 139 5.16 -4.27 -3.32
N LEU A 140 5.45 -4.74 -4.54
CA LEU A 140 6.15 -3.96 -5.54
C LEU A 140 5.31 -2.84 -6.14
N SER A 141 4.02 -3.09 -6.44
CA SER A 141 3.13 -2.05 -6.96
C SER A 141 3.02 -0.88 -5.99
N GLU A 142 2.85 -1.19 -4.71
CA GLU A 142 2.73 -0.19 -3.64
C GLU A 142 4.02 0.61 -3.38
N ALA A 143 5.17 0.11 -3.88
CA ALA A 143 6.43 0.86 -3.80
C ALA A 143 6.42 2.17 -4.58
N PHE A 144 5.55 2.27 -5.58
CA PHE A 144 5.47 3.43 -6.47
C PHE A 144 4.17 4.22 -6.33
N GLU A 145 3.23 3.74 -5.52
CA GLU A 145 1.99 4.45 -5.27
C GLU A 145 2.15 5.47 -4.15
N ILE A 146 1.59 6.67 -4.34
CA ILE A 146 1.59 7.75 -3.34
C ILE A 146 0.53 7.41 -2.27
N ARG A 147 0.75 6.27 -1.61
CA ARG A 147 -0.14 5.70 -0.59
C ARG A 147 0.66 5.17 0.60
N ALA A 148 -0.02 4.94 1.71
CA ALA A 148 0.60 4.51 2.97
C ALA A 148 1.07 3.05 3.01
N TYR A 149 0.82 2.25 1.97
CA TYR A 149 1.06 0.80 1.98
C TYR A 149 2.53 0.43 2.17
N SER A 150 3.46 1.07 1.46
CA SER A 150 4.90 0.82 1.66
C SER A 150 5.38 1.15 3.07
N MET A 151 4.78 2.18 3.71
CA MET A 151 5.04 2.51 5.11
C MET A 151 4.52 1.39 6.02
N GLU A 152 3.33 0.85 5.76
CA GLU A 152 2.77 -0.29 6.49
C GLU A 152 3.66 -1.54 6.37
N VAL A 153 4.10 -1.89 5.16
CA VAL A 153 5.01 -3.03 4.91
C VAL A 153 6.30 -2.90 5.71
N LEU A 154 6.89 -1.70 5.73
CA LEU A 154 8.08 -1.44 6.55
C LEU A 154 7.77 -1.60 8.05
N GLY A 155 6.59 -1.17 8.50
CA GLY A 155 6.13 -1.37 9.87
C GLY A 155 6.11 -2.85 10.27
N VAL A 156 5.69 -3.74 9.37
CA VAL A 156 5.74 -5.19 9.59
C VAL A 156 7.18 -5.68 9.80
N ILE A 157 8.13 -5.22 8.97
CA ILE A 157 9.56 -5.54 9.14
C ILE A 157 10.07 -5.05 10.50
N ILE A 158 9.72 -3.82 10.89
CA ILE A 158 10.08 -3.23 12.18
C ILE A 158 9.50 -4.06 13.34
N SER A 159 8.28 -4.57 13.22
CA SER A 159 7.66 -5.46 14.21
C SER A 159 8.47 -6.74 14.43
N VAL A 160 8.91 -7.39 13.34
CA VAL A 160 9.75 -8.59 13.41
C VAL A 160 11.11 -8.27 14.02
N LEU A 161 11.75 -7.17 13.62
CA LEU A 161 13.04 -6.73 14.17
C LEU A 161 12.93 -6.37 15.67
N ALA A 162 11.83 -5.76 16.10
CA ALA A 162 11.56 -5.46 17.51
C ALA A 162 11.51 -6.74 18.34
N ILE A 163 10.73 -7.73 17.90
CA ILE A 163 10.64 -9.03 18.54
C ILE A 163 12.03 -9.69 18.63
N GLU A 164 12.75 -9.77 17.53
CA GLU A 164 14.09 -10.38 17.52
C GLU A 164 15.10 -9.68 18.43
N SER A 165 15.05 -8.35 18.45
CA SER A 165 15.92 -7.55 19.29
C SER A 165 15.63 -7.77 20.77
N LEU A 166 14.35 -7.77 21.16
CA LEU A 166 13.92 -7.91 22.55
C LEU A 166 13.98 -9.36 23.05
N GLN A 167 13.86 -10.36 22.17
CA GLN A 167 14.16 -11.74 22.51
C GLN A 167 15.61 -11.97 22.96
N LYS A 168 16.55 -11.20 22.41
CA LYS A 168 17.97 -11.31 22.78
C LYS A 168 18.29 -10.63 24.09
N SER A 169 17.76 -9.46 24.32
CA SER A 169 17.93 -8.71 25.57
C SER A 169 16.92 -7.57 25.65
N ILE A 170 16.26 -7.42 26.77
CA ILE A 170 15.37 -6.31 27.08
C ILE A 170 16.18 -5.23 27.82
N SER A 171 15.95 -3.97 27.47
CA SER A 171 16.43 -2.81 28.18
C SER A 171 15.47 -1.64 27.95
N TYR A 172 15.42 -0.69 28.87
CA TYR A 172 14.52 0.48 28.77
C TYR A 172 14.70 1.26 27.46
N GLY A 173 15.95 1.46 27.05
CA GLY A 173 16.24 2.16 25.78
C GLY A 173 15.73 1.41 24.56
N LYS A 174 15.84 0.08 24.51
CA LYS A 174 15.28 -0.73 23.42
C LYS A 174 13.76 -0.74 23.44
N LEU A 175 13.14 -0.88 24.61
CA LEU A 175 11.68 -0.83 24.75
C LEU A 175 11.13 0.50 24.24
N LEU A 176 11.72 1.62 24.68
CA LEU A 176 11.32 2.94 24.22
C LEU A 176 11.52 3.12 22.72
N LEU A 177 12.70 2.73 22.17
CA LEU A 177 12.99 2.84 20.74
C LEU A 177 11.96 2.08 19.90
N TRP A 178 11.73 0.80 20.23
CA TRP A 178 10.80 -0.03 19.46
C TRP A 178 9.36 0.44 19.62
N SER A 179 8.98 0.91 20.80
CA SER A 179 7.65 1.48 21.04
C SER A 179 7.42 2.73 20.20
N ILE A 180 8.38 3.67 20.14
CA ILE A 180 8.29 4.88 19.30
C ILE A 180 8.21 4.51 17.80
N LEU A 181 9.04 3.57 17.34
CA LEU A 181 9.01 3.13 15.96
C LEU A 181 7.65 2.47 15.60
N LEU A 182 7.15 1.57 16.45
CA LEU A 182 5.83 0.95 16.22
C LEU A 182 4.72 2.00 16.24
N SER A 183 4.76 2.95 17.17
CA SER A 183 3.83 4.09 17.24
C SER A 183 3.82 4.89 15.95
N PHE A 184 5.00 5.20 15.40
CA PHE A 184 5.11 5.90 14.12
C PHE A 184 4.43 5.13 12.99
N PHE A 185 4.65 3.80 12.89
CA PHE A 185 4.03 2.99 11.84
C PHE A 185 2.52 2.75 12.08
N MET A 186 2.01 2.83 13.31
CA MET A 186 0.57 2.79 13.58
C MET A 186 -0.17 3.93 12.87
N THR A 187 0.46 5.07 12.68
CA THR A 187 -0.12 6.19 11.94
C THR A 187 -0.21 5.97 10.42
N SER A 188 0.30 4.85 9.89
CA SER A 188 0.21 4.54 8.46
C SER A 188 -1.19 4.08 8.06
N ARG A 189 -1.66 2.99 8.66
CA ARG A 189 -2.95 2.36 8.35
C ARG A 189 -3.52 1.63 9.56
N TYR A 190 -4.87 1.54 9.62
CA TYR A 190 -5.54 0.82 10.72
C TYR A 190 -5.24 -0.67 10.74
N SER A 191 -4.97 -1.29 9.58
CA SER A 191 -4.51 -2.67 9.48
C SER A 191 -3.21 -2.92 10.25
N PHE A 192 -2.29 -1.95 10.27
CA PHE A 192 -1.05 -2.07 11.03
C PHE A 192 -1.27 -2.05 12.56
N ILE A 193 -2.33 -1.42 13.05
CA ILE A 193 -2.67 -1.45 14.49
C ILE A 193 -2.85 -2.89 14.97
N ILE A 194 -3.42 -3.77 14.13
CA ILE A 194 -3.57 -5.20 14.42
C ILE A 194 -2.19 -5.87 14.60
N VAL A 195 -1.26 -5.58 13.68
CA VAL A 195 0.13 -6.09 13.75
C VAL A 195 0.83 -5.58 15.00
N ALA A 196 0.71 -4.28 15.30
CA ALA A 196 1.29 -3.66 16.48
C ALA A 196 0.72 -4.25 17.79
N PHE A 197 -0.59 -4.53 17.82
CA PHE A 197 -1.24 -5.20 18.94
C PHE A 197 -0.67 -6.60 19.18
N VAL A 198 -0.59 -7.45 18.14
CA VAL A 198 -0.03 -8.80 18.24
C VAL A 198 1.45 -8.76 18.61
N THR A 199 2.21 -7.82 18.06
CA THR A 199 3.61 -7.57 18.43
C THR A 199 3.72 -7.25 19.91
N SER A 200 2.85 -6.37 20.40
CA SER A 200 2.83 -5.93 21.80
C SER A 200 2.51 -7.07 22.75
N THR A 201 1.53 -7.93 22.42
CA THR A 201 1.22 -9.10 23.27
C THR A 201 2.43 -10.03 23.42
N TYR A 202 3.20 -10.23 22.36
CA TYR A 202 4.42 -11.03 22.44
C TYR A 202 5.53 -10.34 23.24
N ILE A 203 5.72 -9.04 23.11
CA ILE A 203 6.72 -8.28 23.88
C ILE A 203 6.36 -8.26 25.36
N LEU A 204 5.08 -8.07 25.71
CA LEU A 204 4.60 -8.16 27.10
C LEU A 204 4.84 -9.56 27.68
N TYR A 205 4.65 -10.61 26.88
CA TYR A 205 5.01 -11.97 27.29
C TYR A 205 6.52 -12.11 27.56
N LEU A 206 7.39 -11.48 26.74
CA LEU A 206 8.84 -11.50 26.99
C LEU A 206 9.21 -10.78 28.29
N ILE A 207 8.60 -9.61 28.57
CA ILE A 207 8.79 -8.86 29.80
C ILE A 207 8.33 -9.71 31.03
N TYR A 208 7.14 -10.33 30.93
CA TYR A 208 6.61 -11.18 31.98
C TYR A 208 7.56 -12.33 32.34
N LYS A 209 8.21 -12.93 31.33
CA LYS A 209 9.14 -14.06 31.53
C LYS A 209 10.48 -13.70 32.19
N GLN A 210 10.82 -12.41 32.28
CA GLN A 210 12.06 -12.03 32.95
C GLN A 210 12.00 -12.33 34.44
N GLU A 211 13.15 -12.60 35.04
CA GLU A 211 13.29 -12.80 36.47
C GLU A 211 13.41 -11.48 37.28
N ASN A 212 12.97 -10.37 36.67
CA ASN A 212 13.01 -9.04 37.29
C ASN A 212 11.96 -8.89 38.39
N THR A 213 12.16 -7.86 39.23
CA THR A 213 11.17 -7.52 40.27
C THR A 213 9.85 -7.06 39.62
N LEU A 214 8.74 -7.17 40.35
CA LEU A 214 7.44 -6.69 39.85
C LEU A 214 7.48 -5.21 39.51
N LYS A 215 8.21 -4.39 40.27
CA LYS A 215 8.40 -2.96 40.03
C LYS A 215 9.08 -2.72 38.70
N ASP A 216 10.15 -3.45 38.40
CA ASP A 216 10.88 -3.31 37.12
C ASP A 216 10.00 -3.72 35.94
N LYS A 217 9.24 -4.83 36.06
CA LYS A 217 8.30 -5.27 35.03
C LYS A 217 7.22 -4.21 34.73
N ILE A 218 6.65 -3.61 35.79
CA ILE A 218 5.67 -2.52 35.63
C ILE A 218 6.30 -1.33 34.87
N LEU A 219 7.51 -0.95 35.26
CA LEU A 219 8.22 0.16 34.61
C LEU A 219 8.52 -0.15 33.13
N GLU A 220 8.99 -1.36 32.81
CA GLU A 220 9.21 -1.84 31.44
C GLU A 220 7.94 -1.81 30.60
N ILE A 221 6.82 -2.27 31.17
CA ILE A 221 5.49 -2.22 30.53
C ILE A 221 5.09 -0.77 30.26
N LEU A 222 5.23 0.12 31.22
CA LEU A 222 4.87 1.54 31.05
C LEU A 222 5.73 2.21 29.97
N ILE A 223 7.05 2.01 29.99
CA ILE A 223 7.95 2.57 28.97
C ILE A 223 7.57 2.09 27.56
N TYR A 224 7.18 0.81 27.44
CA TYR A 224 6.78 0.27 26.15
C TYR A 224 5.37 0.69 25.74
N ALA A 225 4.40 0.64 26.64
CA ALA A 225 2.99 0.83 26.31
C ALA A 225 2.59 2.31 26.11
N LEU A 226 3.19 3.24 26.87
CA LEU A 226 2.76 4.65 26.83
C LEU A 226 2.84 5.30 25.45
N PRO A 227 3.91 5.16 24.64
CA PRO A 227 3.93 5.72 23.29
C PRO A 227 2.85 5.12 22.39
N LEU A 228 2.63 3.80 22.45
CA LEU A 228 1.63 3.08 21.65
C LEU A 228 0.21 3.51 22.02
N LEU A 229 -0.11 3.55 23.30
CA LEU A 229 -1.41 4.00 23.81
C LEU A 229 -1.65 5.48 23.47
N GLY A 230 -0.63 6.31 23.64
CA GLY A 230 -0.70 7.73 23.26
C GLY A 230 -1.04 7.90 21.78
N THR A 231 -0.38 7.14 20.91
CA THR A 231 -0.66 7.17 19.46
C THR A 231 -2.07 6.66 19.16
N LEU A 232 -2.51 5.56 19.79
CA LEU A 232 -3.85 5.03 19.58
C LEU A 232 -4.93 6.04 20.02
N ILE A 233 -4.73 6.72 21.13
CA ILE A 233 -5.62 7.79 21.62
C ILE A 233 -5.66 8.94 20.61
N ILE A 234 -4.51 9.38 20.12
CA ILE A 234 -4.41 10.43 19.10
C ILE A 234 -5.15 10.00 17.82
N ASP A 235 -4.87 8.80 17.30
CA ASP A 235 -5.52 8.28 16.10
C ASP A 235 -7.03 8.17 16.26
N TYR A 236 -7.51 7.75 17.43
CA TYR A 236 -8.93 7.69 17.73
C TYR A 236 -9.57 9.08 17.69
N PHE A 237 -9.00 10.06 18.45
CA PHE A 237 -9.60 11.39 18.56
C PHE A 237 -9.44 12.24 17.30
N PHE A 238 -8.37 12.07 16.53
CA PHE A 238 -8.09 12.90 15.35
C PHE A 238 -8.49 12.27 14.03
N SER A 239 -8.75 10.95 13.96
CA SER A 239 -9.08 10.29 12.70
C SER A 239 -10.23 9.30 12.84
N MET A 240 -10.07 8.24 13.61
CA MET A 240 -10.95 7.07 13.60
C MET A 240 -12.42 7.41 13.89
N ARG A 241 -12.70 8.19 14.92
CA ARG A 241 -14.08 8.56 15.30
C ARG A 241 -14.84 9.34 14.23
N PHE A 242 -14.14 10.07 13.37
CA PHE A 242 -14.75 10.83 12.29
C PHE A 242 -14.97 10.00 11.04
N GLN A 243 -14.18 8.96 10.85
CA GLN A 243 -14.22 8.10 9.67
C GLN A 243 -15.23 6.95 9.78
N ASN A 244 -15.69 6.60 10.99
CA ASN A 244 -16.72 5.58 11.21
C ASN A 244 -17.95 5.69 10.29
N PRO A 245 -18.53 6.88 10.05
CA PRO A 245 -19.65 7.02 9.12
C PRO A 245 -19.30 6.67 7.67
N HIS A 246 -18.01 6.83 7.29
CA HIS A 246 -17.55 6.47 5.96
C HIS A 246 -17.41 4.94 5.81
N VAL A 247 -16.99 4.25 6.88
CA VAL A 247 -16.93 2.78 6.91
C VAL A 247 -18.34 2.21 6.76
N GLU A 248 -19.34 2.77 7.44
CA GLU A 248 -20.73 2.37 7.26
C GLU A 248 -21.23 2.62 5.82
N ALA A 249 -20.84 3.74 5.21
CA ALA A 249 -21.17 4.04 3.82
C ALA A 249 -20.47 3.11 2.82
N LEU A 250 -19.33 2.52 3.18
CA LEU A 250 -18.60 1.57 2.37
C LEU A 250 -19.07 0.11 2.56
N SER A 251 -19.99 -0.14 3.48
CA SER A 251 -20.56 -1.48 3.74
C SER A 251 -21.28 -2.11 2.52
N TYR A 252 -21.53 -1.33 1.47
CA TYR A 252 -22.04 -1.83 0.18
C TYR A 252 -20.95 -2.40 -0.72
N LEU A 253 -19.69 -2.28 -0.36
CA LEU A 253 -18.60 -2.85 -1.16
C LEU A 253 -18.56 -4.38 -0.94
N PRO A 254 -18.48 -5.20 -2.02
CA PRO A 254 -18.57 -6.66 -1.92
C PRO A 254 -17.52 -7.30 -0.99
N TYR A 255 -16.40 -6.64 -0.78
CA TYR A 255 -15.31 -7.14 0.07
C TYR A 255 -15.49 -6.89 1.59
N ILE A 256 -16.58 -6.24 2.01
CA ILE A 256 -17.01 -6.16 3.42
C ILE A 256 -18.25 -7.06 3.61
N SER A 257 -18.50 -7.94 2.67
CA SER A 257 -19.61 -8.89 2.75
C SER A 257 -19.29 -9.98 3.78
N THR A 258 -20.27 -10.32 4.59
CA THR A 258 -20.28 -11.52 5.42
C THR A 258 -20.65 -12.77 4.60
N ASP A 259 -20.79 -12.64 3.28
CA ASP A 259 -21.09 -13.75 2.39
C ASP A 259 -19.88 -14.72 2.35
N PRO A 260 -20.05 -15.98 2.77
CA PRO A 260 -18.98 -16.96 2.74
C PRO A 260 -18.34 -17.15 1.36
N SER A 261 -19.07 -16.94 0.28
CA SER A 261 -18.54 -17.05 -1.09
C SER A 261 -17.48 -15.99 -1.41
N VAL A 262 -17.52 -14.84 -0.76
CA VAL A 262 -16.52 -13.77 -0.87
C VAL A 262 -15.30 -14.06 0.00
N ILE A 263 -15.48 -14.79 1.11
CA ILE A 263 -14.40 -15.13 2.04
C ILE A 263 -13.63 -16.37 1.53
N ILE A 264 -14.31 -17.32 0.89
CA ILE A 264 -13.73 -18.58 0.40
C ILE A 264 -13.36 -18.44 -1.08
N THR A 265 -12.31 -17.68 -1.36
CA THR A 265 -11.69 -17.63 -2.69
C THR A 265 -10.51 -18.60 -2.78
N PRO A 266 -10.04 -18.98 -3.99
CA PRO A 266 -8.84 -19.81 -4.15
C PRO A 266 -7.61 -19.22 -3.44
N GLU A 267 -7.45 -17.89 -3.45
CA GLU A 267 -6.38 -17.18 -2.77
C GLU A 267 -6.50 -17.30 -1.25
N SER A 268 -7.70 -17.14 -0.72
CA SER A 268 -7.99 -17.32 0.71
C SER A 268 -7.69 -18.75 1.18
N ILE A 269 -8.05 -19.75 0.38
CA ILE A 269 -7.75 -21.15 0.65
C ILE A 269 -6.22 -21.36 0.73
N ASN A 270 -5.45 -20.80 -0.20
CA ASN A 270 -3.99 -20.88 -0.19
C ASN A 270 -3.40 -20.24 1.07
N ILE A 271 -3.93 -19.11 1.51
CA ILE A 271 -3.51 -18.43 2.76
C ILE A 271 -3.81 -19.33 3.97
N ILE A 272 -5.02 -19.87 4.06
CA ILE A 272 -5.44 -20.76 5.15
C ILE A 272 -4.56 -22.02 5.20
N LEU A 273 -4.30 -22.63 4.04
CA LEU A 273 -3.40 -23.78 3.93
C LEU A 273 -1.99 -23.45 4.40
N PHE A 274 -1.46 -22.27 4.02
CA PHE A 274 -0.14 -21.85 4.44
C PHE A 274 -0.09 -21.59 5.96
N ILE A 275 -1.11 -20.98 6.54
CA ILE A 275 -1.24 -20.82 8.00
C ILE A 275 -1.28 -22.21 8.67
N GLY A 276 -2.03 -23.16 8.10
CA GLY A 276 -2.07 -24.55 8.56
C GLY A 276 -0.69 -25.20 8.54
N ILE A 277 0.11 -24.97 7.49
CA ILE A 277 1.50 -25.44 7.40
C ILE A 277 2.35 -24.79 8.50
N LEU A 278 2.25 -23.48 8.72
CA LEU A 278 2.98 -22.78 9.78
C LEU A 278 2.62 -23.33 11.17
N LEU A 279 1.34 -23.60 11.44
CA LEU A 279 0.87 -24.20 12.68
C LEU A 279 1.43 -25.62 12.85
N TRP A 280 1.36 -26.44 11.80
CA TRP A 280 1.90 -27.81 11.82
C TRP A 280 3.40 -27.82 12.04
N VAL A 281 4.17 -26.97 11.36
CA VAL A 281 5.62 -26.84 11.54
C VAL A 281 5.91 -26.38 12.98
N SER A 282 5.19 -25.40 13.49
CA SER A 282 5.36 -24.89 14.85
C SER A 282 5.12 -25.98 15.90
N TYR A 283 4.08 -26.79 15.71
CA TYR A 283 3.74 -27.90 16.61
C TYR A 283 4.74 -29.05 16.50
N LYS A 284 4.99 -29.54 15.26
CA LYS A 284 5.85 -30.72 15.01
C LYS A 284 7.28 -30.52 15.48
N PHE A 285 7.80 -29.30 15.31
CA PHE A 285 9.20 -28.97 15.60
C PHE A 285 9.38 -28.03 16.79
N GLN A 286 8.38 -27.92 17.67
CA GLN A 286 8.37 -26.98 18.80
C GLN A 286 9.60 -27.07 19.73
N TYR A 287 10.23 -28.23 19.81
CA TYR A 287 11.43 -28.47 20.60
C TYR A 287 12.75 -28.28 19.81
N SER A 288 12.70 -28.07 18.51
CA SER A 288 13.90 -27.83 17.71
C SER A 288 14.45 -26.43 17.95
N ASP A 289 15.77 -26.30 17.99
CA ASP A 289 16.42 -24.99 18.14
C ASP A 289 16.10 -24.05 16.96
N THR A 290 15.92 -24.61 15.77
CA THR A 290 15.50 -23.87 14.59
C THR A 290 14.16 -23.18 14.82
N ILE A 291 13.12 -23.89 15.26
CA ILE A 291 11.81 -23.31 15.50
C ILE A 291 11.81 -22.38 16.70
N ARG A 292 12.58 -22.70 17.74
CA ARG A 292 12.74 -21.82 18.93
C ARG A 292 13.24 -20.44 18.51
N LYS A 293 14.17 -20.37 17.56
CA LYS A 293 14.70 -19.13 16.99
C LYS A 293 13.62 -18.27 16.30
N TYR A 294 12.67 -18.89 15.59
CA TYR A 294 11.60 -18.21 14.86
C TYR A 294 10.29 -18.07 15.62
N ARG A 295 10.24 -18.48 16.89
CA ARG A 295 8.99 -18.52 17.69
C ARG A 295 8.24 -17.19 17.66
N GLY A 296 8.92 -16.07 17.80
CA GLY A 296 8.31 -14.74 17.77
C GLY A 296 7.73 -14.39 16.43
N LEU A 297 8.44 -14.68 15.33
CA LEU A 297 7.95 -14.49 13.96
C LEU A 297 6.73 -15.37 13.69
N LEU A 298 6.79 -16.66 14.04
CA LEU A 298 5.68 -17.60 13.83
C LEU A 298 4.46 -17.18 14.63
N TYR A 299 4.65 -16.79 15.90
CA TYR A 299 3.57 -16.25 16.72
C TYR A 299 2.94 -15.03 16.06
N LEU A 300 3.74 -14.02 15.66
CA LEU A 300 3.26 -12.82 15.00
C LEU A 300 2.50 -13.15 13.71
N SER A 301 3.09 -13.98 12.84
CA SER A 301 2.49 -14.32 11.56
C SER A 301 1.18 -15.09 11.73
N ILE A 302 1.16 -16.13 12.52
CA ILE A 302 -0.02 -16.99 12.73
C ILE A 302 -1.14 -16.19 13.42
N THR A 303 -0.83 -15.52 14.53
CA THR A 303 -1.84 -14.81 15.34
C THR A 303 -2.42 -13.62 14.55
N THR A 304 -1.58 -12.85 13.85
CA THR A 304 -2.06 -11.74 13.02
C THR A 304 -2.99 -12.25 11.91
N ASN A 305 -2.60 -13.29 11.19
CA ASN A 305 -3.44 -13.83 10.11
C ASN A 305 -4.76 -14.40 10.62
N ILE A 306 -4.75 -15.12 11.76
CA ILE A 306 -5.98 -15.60 12.40
C ILE A 306 -6.86 -14.42 12.82
N LEU A 307 -6.28 -13.37 13.39
CA LEU A 307 -7.04 -12.20 13.83
C LEU A 307 -7.66 -11.45 12.64
N PHE A 308 -6.94 -11.27 11.55
CA PHE A 308 -7.51 -10.71 10.31
C PHE A 308 -8.67 -11.56 9.80
N PHE A 309 -8.52 -12.89 9.79
CA PHE A 309 -9.59 -13.80 9.39
C PHE A 309 -10.83 -13.64 10.29
N VAL A 310 -10.65 -13.65 11.60
CA VAL A 310 -11.75 -13.47 12.57
C VAL A 310 -12.43 -12.11 12.38
N LEU A 311 -11.68 -11.03 12.23
CA LEU A 311 -12.23 -9.70 11.98
C LEU A 311 -13.01 -9.63 10.67
N SER A 312 -12.60 -10.38 9.65
CA SER A 312 -13.32 -10.47 8.38
C SER A 312 -14.64 -11.24 8.51
N VAL A 313 -14.62 -12.36 9.24
CA VAL A 313 -15.85 -13.11 9.54
C VAL A 313 -16.85 -12.26 10.33
N LEU A 314 -16.34 -11.39 11.21
CA LEU A 314 -17.15 -10.42 11.96
C LEU A 314 -17.58 -9.19 11.12
N GLY A 315 -17.16 -9.09 9.85
CA GLY A 315 -17.45 -7.93 8.99
C GLY A 315 -16.73 -6.64 9.39
N LEU A 316 -15.68 -6.75 10.21
CA LEU A 316 -14.93 -5.59 10.71
C LEU A 316 -13.69 -5.25 9.86
N HIS A 317 -13.25 -6.18 9.02
CA HIS A 317 -12.11 -5.98 8.13
C HIS A 317 -12.31 -6.76 6.83
N PRO A 318 -11.96 -6.21 5.65
CA PRO A 318 -12.04 -6.96 4.40
C PRO A 318 -11.03 -8.12 4.40
N TRP A 319 -11.44 -9.24 3.82
CA TRP A 319 -10.60 -10.40 3.58
C TRP A 319 -10.58 -10.71 2.09
N GLU A 320 -9.47 -10.37 1.46
CA GLU A 320 -9.20 -10.75 0.08
C GLU A 320 -7.70 -11.03 -0.07
N GLY A 321 -7.35 -12.19 -0.60
CA GLY A 321 -5.95 -12.61 -0.76
C GLY A 321 -5.12 -11.72 -1.69
N THR A 322 -5.77 -10.96 -2.57
CA THR A 322 -5.15 -10.00 -3.50
C THR A 322 -5.39 -8.54 -3.11
N CYS A 323 -6.12 -8.29 -2.03
CA CYS A 323 -6.44 -6.94 -1.60
C CYS A 323 -5.25 -6.28 -0.91
N THR A 324 -4.88 -5.07 -1.36
CA THR A 324 -3.84 -4.24 -0.73
C THR A 324 -4.13 -3.94 0.74
N ARG A 325 -5.39 -4.02 1.17
CA ARG A 325 -5.79 -3.86 2.57
C ARG A 325 -5.28 -4.99 3.48
N CYS A 326 -4.90 -6.13 2.90
CA CYS A 326 -4.32 -7.27 3.60
C CYS A 326 -2.79 -7.34 3.46
N ILE A 327 -2.14 -6.26 3.05
CA ILE A 327 -0.69 -6.25 2.73
C ILE A 327 0.18 -6.65 3.92
N SER A 328 -0.19 -6.25 5.14
CA SER A 328 0.51 -6.65 6.37
C SER A 328 0.48 -8.17 6.58
N MET A 329 -0.69 -8.79 6.36
CA MET A 329 -0.89 -10.23 6.47
C MET A 329 0.02 -10.97 5.47
N ILE A 330 -0.02 -10.57 4.21
CA ILE A 330 0.78 -11.18 3.15
C ILE A 330 2.26 -10.97 3.40
N THR A 331 2.67 -9.79 3.85
CA THR A 331 4.06 -9.50 4.19
C THR A 331 4.58 -10.45 5.28
N LEU A 332 3.80 -10.72 6.33
CA LEU A 332 4.17 -11.67 7.37
C LEU A 332 4.32 -13.10 6.86
N LEU A 333 3.42 -13.54 5.95
CA LEU A 333 3.54 -14.86 5.32
C LEU A 333 4.79 -14.95 4.46
N VAL A 334 5.09 -13.91 3.67
CA VAL A 334 6.32 -13.84 2.85
C VAL A 334 7.57 -13.88 3.72
N ILE A 335 7.61 -13.12 4.82
CA ILE A 335 8.75 -13.15 5.77
C ILE A 335 8.90 -14.54 6.39
N SER A 336 7.80 -15.18 6.78
CA SER A 336 7.82 -16.53 7.36
C SER A 336 8.32 -17.57 6.36
N ALA A 337 7.88 -17.47 5.10
CA ALA A 337 8.40 -18.31 4.01
C ALA A 337 9.91 -18.10 3.77
N CYS A 338 10.37 -16.83 3.84
CA CYS A 338 11.79 -16.50 3.74
C CYS A 338 12.61 -17.11 4.89
N ALA A 339 12.08 -17.05 6.10
CA ALA A 339 12.75 -17.59 7.28
C ALA A 339 12.93 -19.11 7.18
N LEU A 340 11.84 -19.83 6.92
CA LEU A 340 11.86 -21.30 6.78
C LEU A 340 12.62 -21.75 5.54
N GLY A 341 12.40 -21.11 4.40
CA GLY A 341 13.12 -21.38 3.15
C GLY A 341 14.61 -21.09 3.27
N GLY A 342 14.98 -20.04 3.98
CA GLY A 342 16.38 -19.69 4.24
C GLY A 342 17.13 -20.78 5.02
N GLU A 343 16.50 -21.44 5.99
CA GLU A 343 17.10 -22.55 6.72
C GLU A 343 17.25 -23.81 5.83
N VAL A 344 16.26 -24.07 4.96
CA VAL A 344 16.36 -25.15 3.99
C VAL A 344 17.51 -24.88 3.00
N LEU A 345 17.57 -23.67 2.44
CA LEU A 345 18.64 -23.25 1.53
C LEU A 345 20.01 -23.30 2.20
N LYS A 346 20.12 -22.91 3.46
CA LYS A 346 21.37 -23.03 4.21
C LYS A 346 21.89 -24.46 4.24
N LYS A 347 21.02 -25.44 4.53
CA LYS A 347 21.37 -26.86 4.50
C LYS A 347 21.77 -27.31 3.10
N ILE A 348 21.03 -26.92 2.07
CA ILE A 348 21.33 -27.25 0.68
C ILE A 348 22.70 -26.70 0.28
N PHE A 349 23.03 -25.47 0.66
CA PHE A 349 24.33 -24.84 0.36
C PHE A 349 25.53 -25.53 1.03
N GLU A 350 25.30 -26.32 2.08
CA GLU A 350 26.34 -27.14 2.68
C GLU A 350 26.77 -28.30 1.75
N TYR A 351 25.84 -28.76 0.89
CA TYR A 351 26.08 -29.90 -0.01
C TYR A 351 26.30 -29.50 -1.48
N VAL A 352 25.59 -28.47 -1.95
CA VAL A 352 25.57 -28.05 -3.34
C VAL A 352 25.62 -26.52 -3.46
N ASP A 353 26.52 -26.00 -4.27
CA ASP A 353 26.59 -24.56 -4.56
C ASP A 353 25.57 -24.15 -5.64
N ILE A 354 24.32 -23.99 -5.24
CA ILE A 354 23.21 -23.63 -6.13
C ILE A 354 22.91 -22.11 -6.18
N LYS A 355 23.78 -21.27 -5.58
CA LYS A 355 23.51 -19.82 -5.48
C LYS A 355 23.29 -19.16 -6.84
N TYR A 356 24.01 -19.56 -7.88
CA TYR A 356 23.83 -19.02 -9.22
C TYR A 356 22.54 -19.50 -9.89
N LEU A 357 22.16 -20.77 -9.66
CA LEU A 357 20.87 -21.29 -10.15
C LEU A 357 19.70 -20.54 -9.55
N LEU A 358 19.76 -20.28 -8.24
CA LEU A 358 18.77 -19.45 -7.57
C LEU A 358 18.75 -18.02 -8.11
N LEU A 359 19.93 -17.42 -8.32
CA LEU A 359 20.02 -16.09 -8.89
C LEU A 359 19.38 -16.02 -10.29
N ILE A 360 19.65 -17.01 -11.15
CA ILE A 360 19.02 -17.12 -12.48
C ILE A 360 17.51 -17.24 -12.34
N PHE A 361 17.02 -18.09 -11.43
CA PHE A 361 15.58 -18.21 -11.15
C PHE A 361 14.96 -16.87 -10.74
N PHE A 362 15.60 -16.13 -9.84
CA PHE A 362 15.15 -14.79 -9.44
C PHE A 362 15.14 -13.83 -10.62
N ILE A 363 16.17 -13.82 -11.46
CA ILE A 363 16.24 -12.96 -12.65
C ILE A 363 15.08 -13.29 -13.61
N VAL A 364 14.83 -14.57 -13.91
CA VAL A 364 13.71 -14.98 -14.76
C VAL A 364 12.36 -14.52 -14.19
N LYS A 365 12.15 -14.69 -12.88
CA LYS A 365 10.94 -14.23 -12.21
C LYS A 365 10.79 -12.72 -12.25
N LEU A 366 11.88 -11.97 -12.12
CA LEU A 366 11.88 -10.51 -12.24
C LEU A 366 11.48 -10.02 -13.63
N PHE A 367 11.87 -10.75 -14.69
CA PHE A 367 11.39 -10.46 -16.04
C PHE A 367 9.89 -10.68 -16.17
N SER A 368 9.34 -11.76 -15.58
CA SER A 368 7.89 -11.99 -15.53
C SER A 368 7.16 -10.86 -14.84
N VAL A 369 7.63 -10.47 -13.64
CA VAL A 369 7.07 -9.35 -12.87
C VAL A 369 7.18 -8.04 -13.65
N GLY A 370 8.32 -7.77 -14.28
CA GLY A 370 8.51 -6.57 -15.10
C GLY A 370 7.57 -6.52 -16.32
N TYR A 371 7.23 -7.66 -16.89
CA TYR A 371 6.25 -7.76 -17.97
C TYR A 371 4.84 -7.46 -17.46
N GLU A 372 4.42 -8.07 -16.36
CA GLU A 372 3.11 -7.80 -15.73
C GLU A 372 2.96 -6.33 -15.36
N LEU A 373 3.99 -5.73 -14.77
CA LEU A 373 4.02 -4.31 -14.47
C LEU A 373 3.83 -3.46 -15.72
N LYS A 374 4.47 -3.81 -16.85
CA LYS A 374 4.34 -3.09 -18.09
C LYS A 374 2.93 -3.16 -18.67
N GLU A 375 2.29 -4.33 -18.62
CA GLU A 375 0.92 -4.51 -19.15
C GLU A 375 -0.10 -3.77 -18.29
N ASN A 376 0.01 -3.84 -16.96
CA ASN A 376 -0.88 -3.12 -16.04
C ASN A 376 -0.74 -1.60 -16.15
N TYR A 377 0.37 -1.13 -16.74
CA TYR A 377 0.71 0.29 -16.78
C TYR A 377 0.45 0.96 -18.12
N LYS A 378 -0.12 0.24 -19.09
CA LYS A 378 -0.40 0.82 -20.41
C LYS A 378 -1.38 1.97 -20.33
N GLY A 379 -0.82 3.18 -20.32
CA GLY A 379 -1.34 4.26 -21.11
C GLY A 379 -2.51 5.08 -20.61
N ARG A 380 -2.80 5.16 -19.30
CA ARG A 380 -3.90 6.02 -18.82
C ARG A 380 -3.65 7.52 -19.06
N SER A 381 -2.41 7.97 -18.97
CA SER A 381 -2.08 9.39 -19.06
C SER A 381 -1.80 9.88 -20.48
N ASP A 382 -1.23 9.01 -21.32
CA ASP A 382 -0.77 9.42 -22.63
C ASP A 382 -1.94 9.63 -23.60
N ALA A 383 -3.01 8.82 -23.47
CA ALA A 383 -4.21 8.97 -24.29
C ALA A 383 -4.93 10.30 -24.04
N TYR A 384 -5.11 10.71 -22.77
CA TYR A 384 -5.69 12.03 -22.46
C TYR A 384 -4.83 13.17 -22.96
N ARG A 385 -3.51 13.09 -22.71
CA ARG A 385 -2.57 14.12 -23.14
C ARG A 385 -2.55 14.27 -24.64
N ASP A 386 -2.37 13.18 -25.37
CA ASP A 386 -2.19 13.21 -26.81
C ASP A 386 -3.47 13.65 -27.49
N TYR A 387 -4.62 13.26 -26.99
CA TYR A 387 -5.90 13.72 -27.50
C TYR A 387 -6.14 15.20 -27.20
N LEU A 388 -5.95 15.65 -25.97
CA LEU A 388 -6.19 17.05 -25.59
C LEU A 388 -5.18 18.00 -26.24
N SER A 389 -3.92 17.58 -26.41
CA SER A 389 -2.90 18.40 -27.07
C SER A 389 -3.07 18.53 -28.57
N SER A 390 -3.67 17.51 -29.23
CA SER A 390 -3.82 17.49 -30.71
C SER A 390 -5.15 18.06 -31.21
N ASN A 391 -6.22 18.05 -30.41
CA ASN A 391 -7.57 18.29 -30.93
C ASN A 391 -8.35 19.40 -30.21
N TYR A 392 -7.78 20.05 -29.18
CA TYR A 392 -8.62 20.86 -28.30
C TYR A 392 -7.97 22.17 -27.85
N THR A 393 -8.39 23.30 -28.42
CA THR A 393 -7.79 24.60 -28.06
C THR A 393 -8.74 25.57 -27.33
N ASN A 394 -10.05 25.49 -27.51
CA ASN A 394 -10.98 26.52 -27.01
C ASN A 394 -12.31 26.01 -26.43
N GLY A 395 -12.48 24.71 -26.21
CA GLY A 395 -13.76 24.16 -25.80
C GLY A 395 -13.95 24.13 -24.26
N LYS A 396 -15.20 23.97 -23.86
CA LYS A 396 -15.59 23.73 -22.48
C LYS A 396 -15.43 22.24 -22.16
N VAL A 397 -14.60 21.90 -21.17
CA VAL A 397 -14.33 20.52 -20.75
C VAL A 397 -15.00 20.25 -19.41
N PHE A 398 -15.79 19.19 -19.38
CA PHE A 398 -16.35 18.65 -18.16
C PHE A 398 -15.55 17.43 -17.70
N VAL A 399 -15.14 17.40 -16.44
CA VAL A 399 -14.40 16.27 -15.83
C VAL A 399 -15.25 15.67 -14.73
N ASP A 400 -15.54 14.38 -14.87
CA ASP A 400 -16.28 13.64 -13.86
C ASP A 400 -15.56 13.63 -12.51
N ARG A 401 -16.32 13.45 -11.45
CA ARG A 401 -15.84 13.45 -10.06
C ARG A 401 -14.67 12.49 -9.84
N TRP A 402 -14.73 11.29 -10.42
CA TRP A 402 -13.70 10.26 -10.21
C TRP A 402 -12.40 10.54 -10.97
N GLU A 403 -12.47 11.28 -12.08
CA GLU A 403 -11.30 11.71 -12.84
C GLU A 403 -10.79 13.10 -12.40
N SER A 404 -11.63 13.87 -11.73
CA SER A 404 -11.34 15.24 -11.32
C SER A 404 -10.03 15.39 -10.55
N PRO A 405 -9.71 14.61 -9.49
CA PRO A 405 -8.46 14.78 -8.76
C PRO A 405 -7.23 14.47 -9.62
N CYS A 406 -7.31 13.45 -10.50
CA CYS A 406 -6.23 13.05 -11.39
C CYS A 406 -5.96 14.11 -12.43
N PHE A 407 -7.02 14.57 -13.10
CA PHE A 407 -6.95 15.56 -14.14
C PHE A 407 -6.48 16.92 -13.62
N ARG A 408 -6.98 17.32 -12.44
CA ARG A 408 -6.56 18.52 -11.74
C ARG A 408 -5.05 18.48 -11.43
N TYR A 409 -4.53 17.35 -10.97
CA TYR A 409 -3.09 17.20 -10.73
C TYR A 409 -2.28 17.38 -12.01
N LEU A 410 -2.71 16.74 -13.10
CA LEU A 410 -2.07 16.92 -14.42
C LEU A 410 -2.06 18.37 -14.87
N TYR A 411 -3.17 19.08 -14.68
CA TYR A 411 -3.32 20.46 -15.05
C TYR A 411 -2.47 21.41 -14.22
N GLU A 412 -2.45 21.26 -12.90
CA GLU A 412 -1.74 22.18 -12.00
C GLU A 412 -0.23 21.89 -11.91
N TYR A 413 0.17 20.63 -11.92
CA TYR A 413 1.55 20.19 -11.64
C TYR A 413 2.15 19.25 -12.67
N GLY A 414 1.34 18.65 -13.51
CA GLY A 414 1.76 17.68 -14.51
C GLY A 414 2.15 18.26 -15.84
N LYS A 415 2.16 17.40 -16.87
CA LYS A 415 2.55 17.76 -18.26
C LYS A 415 1.62 18.77 -18.93
N LEU A 416 0.45 19.03 -18.36
CA LEU A 416 -0.53 19.95 -18.92
C LEU A 416 -0.28 21.39 -18.47
N LYS A 417 0.61 21.60 -17.52
CA LYS A 417 0.97 22.93 -17.04
C LYS A 417 1.74 23.69 -18.12
N GLY A 418 1.18 24.83 -18.55
CA GLY A 418 1.86 25.76 -19.45
C GLY A 418 1.84 25.40 -20.93
N THR A 419 1.06 24.40 -21.35
CA THR A 419 0.77 24.20 -22.77
C THR A 419 -0.18 25.30 -23.21
N ALA A 420 0.23 26.12 -24.18
CA ALA A 420 -0.51 27.29 -24.67
C ALA A 420 -1.88 26.94 -25.29
N ASP A 421 -2.08 25.66 -25.62
CA ASP A 421 -3.23 25.14 -26.38
C ASP A 421 -4.30 24.50 -25.48
N TYR A 422 -4.25 24.74 -24.15
CA TYR A 422 -5.17 24.11 -23.22
C TYR A 422 -6.49 24.89 -23.08
N PRO A 423 -7.63 24.19 -22.95
CA PRO A 423 -8.89 24.87 -22.70
C PRO A 423 -8.77 25.73 -21.43
N LYS A 424 -9.09 27.02 -21.58
CA LYS A 424 -8.99 28.01 -20.51
C LYS A 424 -10.00 27.79 -19.38
N SER A 425 -10.95 26.87 -19.54
CA SER A 425 -11.98 26.58 -18.55
C SER A 425 -12.25 25.10 -18.44
N PHE A 426 -11.94 24.55 -17.26
CA PHE A 426 -12.39 23.21 -16.84
C PHE A 426 -13.50 23.38 -15.82
N THR A 427 -14.59 22.65 -16.00
CA THR A 427 -15.57 22.47 -14.94
C THR A 427 -15.38 21.12 -14.32
N PHE A 428 -14.95 21.11 -13.08
CA PHE A 428 -14.90 19.88 -12.28
C PHE A 428 -16.24 19.67 -11.62
N MET A 429 -16.79 18.49 -11.73
CA MET A 429 -17.99 18.13 -10.98
C MET A 429 -17.72 18.31 -9.49
N LYS A 430 -18.41 19.24 -8.87
CA LYS A 430 -18.38 19.36 -7.42
C LYS A 430 -19.05 18.09 -6.89
N GLY A 431 -18.32 17.29 -6.11
CA GLY A 431 -18.95 16.24 -5.35
C GLY A 431 -19.96 16.90 -4.42
N GLU A 432 -21.24 16.66 -4.64
CA GLU A 432 -22.19 16.94 -3.56
C GLU A 432 -21.65 16.23 -2.34
N LYS A 433 -21.57 16.94 -1.20
CA LYS A 433 -21.39 16.30 0.09
C LYS A 433 -22.40 15.18 0.07
N HIS A 434 -21.95 13.93 0.02
CA HIS A 434 -22.86 12.79 0.04
C HIS A 434 -23.88 13.10 1.11
N ALA A 435 -25.11 13.37 0.67
CA ALA A 435 -26.16 13.68 1.60
C ALA A 435 -26.27 12.44 2.48
N ARG A 436 -25.73 12.53 3.70
CA ARG A 436 -25.74 11.49 4.73
C ARG A 436 -27.15 11.05 5.11
N LYS A 437 -28.18 11.46 4.34
CA LYS A 437 -29.58 11.33 4.70
C LYS A 437 -30.31 10.14 4.10
N ASP A 438 -29.79 9.46 3.08
CA ASP A 438 -30.58 8.37 2.49
C ASP A 438 -30.12 7.00 2.95
N LYS A 439 -30.58 6.62 4.14
CA LYS A 439 -30.53 5.22 4.62
C LYS A 439 -31.22 4.22 3.66
N GLU A 440 -32.04 4.69 2.74
CA GLU A 440 -32.78 3.85 1.78
C GLU A 440 -31.97 3.48 0.52
N GLN A 441 -30.84 4.14 0.24
CA GLN A 441 -30.00 3.82 -0.93
C GLN A 441 -29.00 2.68 -0.71
N LYS A 442 -29.02 2.00 0.43
CA LYS A 442 -28.08 0.93 0.78
C LYS A 442 -28.10 -0.31 -0.12
N SER A 443 -29.07 -0.46 -1.01
CA SER A 443 -29.22 -1.66 -1.87
C SER A 443 -29.04 -1.43 -3.36
N GLN A 444 -28.70 -0.22 -3.79
CA GLN A 444 -28.61 0.08 -5.23
C GLN A 444 -27.18 -0.04 -5.75
N SER A 445 -27.03 -0.79 -6.86
CA SER A 445 -25.75 -0.91 -7.55
C SER A 445 -25.19 0.47 -7.95
N LYS A 446 -23.88 0.59 -8.09
CA LYS A 446 -23.26 1.84 -8.54
C LYS A 446 -23.83 2.34 -9.87
N GLN A 447 -24.28 1.46 -10.75
CA GLN A 447 -24.97 1.81 -12.00
C GLN A 447 -26.30 2.54 -11.75
N ASP A 448 -27.05 2.14 -10.70
CA ASP A 448 -28.29 2.82 -10.36
C ASP A 448 -28.08 4.18 -9.71
N TYR A 449 -26.93 4.41 -9.04
CA TYR A 449 -26.56 5.71 -8.52
C TYR A 449 -26.40 6.74 -9.63
N TYR A 450 -25.72 6.39 -10.73
CA TYR A 450 -25.56 7.28 -11.90
C TYR A 450 -26.85 7.45 -12.69
N LYS A 451 -27.71 6.43 -12.78
CA LYS A 451 -29.01 6.52 -13.45
C LYS A 451 -30.01 7.44 -12.76
N LYS A 452 -29.88 7.62 -11.43
CA LYS A 452 -30.81 8.43 -10.62
C LYS A 452 -30.35 9.87 -10.39
N GLN A 453 -29.29 10.32 -11.06
CA GLN A 453 -28.84 11.71 -10.98
C GLN A 453 -29.45 12.51 -12.17
N PRO A 454 -30.67 13.08 -12.02
CA PRO A 454 -31.41 13.70 -13.15
C PRO A 454 -30.72 14.91 -13.74
N TYR A 455 -29.85 15.59 -12.99
CA TYR A 455 -29.11 16.75 -13.46
C TYR A 455 -27.88 16.45 -14.34
N MET A 456 -27.52 15.20 -14.49
CA MET A 456 -26.40 14.86 -15.39
C MET A 456 -26.74 15.07 -16.86
N ASN A 457 -27.99 14.89 -17.26
CA ASN A 457 -28.41 14.99 -18.66
C ASN A 457 -28.47 16.42 -19.18
N ASP A 458 -28.89 17.37 -18.35
CA ASP A 458 -29.00 18.79 -18.75
C ASP A 458 -27.64 19.50 -18.71
N LEU A 459 -26.72 19.07 -17.81
CA LEU A 459 -25.40 19.68 -17.66
C LEU A 459 -24.48 19.43 -18.86
N TYR A 460 -24.65 18.33 -19.60
CA TYR A 460 -23.74 17.98 -20.69
C TYR A 460 -23.93 18.80 -21.96
N GLU A 461 -25.09 19.41 -22.14
CA GLU A 461 -25.37 20.16 -23.38
C GLU A 461 -24.49 21.41 -23.51
N ASP A 462 -23.99 21.96 -22.42
CA ASP A 462 -23.13 23.16 -22.41
C ASP A 462 -21.65 22.87 -22.64
N TYR A 463 -21.25 21.59 -22.74
CA TYR A 463 -19.85 21.18 -22.86
C TYR A 463 -19.55 20.59 -24.22
N ASP A 464 -18.30 20.70 -24.63
CA ASP A 464 -17.81 20.21 -25.89
C ASP A 464 -17.06 18.87 -25.72
N LEU A 465 -16.53 18.63 -24.53
CA LEU A 465 -15.78 17.45 -24.14
C LEU A 465 -16.18 16.96 -22.75
N LEU A 466 -16.38 15.64 -22.64
CA LEU A 466 -16.61 14.97 -21.37
C LEU A 466 -15.48 14.00 -21.09
N ILE A 467 -14.95 14.04 -19.86
CA ILE A 467 -13.98 13.05 -19.34
C ILE A 467 -14.69 12.26 -18.25
N THR A 468 -14.86 10.95 -18.47
CA THR A 468 -15.61 10.05 -17.60
C THR A 468 -14.70 8.95 -17.02
N PRO A 469 -15.04 8.34 -15.86
CA PRO A 469 -14.20 7.33 -15.24
C PRO A 469 -14.18 6.00 -15.98
N GLU A 470 -13.04 5.31 -15.91
CA GLU A 470 -12.82 3.99 -16.50
C GLU A 470 -13.72 2.89 -15.92
N LEU A 471 -14.01 3.02 -14.65
CA LEU A 471 -14.68 1.96 -13.86
C LEU A 471 -16.17 1.80 -14.22
N TYR A 472 -16.73 2.70 -15.02
CA TYR A 472 -18.14 2.67 -15.37
C TYR A 472 -18.30 2.78 -16.88
N THR A 473 -19.07 1.88 -17.46
CA THR A 473 -19.60 1.99 -18.82
C THR A 473 -20.66 3.10 -18.83
N PHE A 474 -20.20 4.34 -18.59
CA PHE A 474 -21.06 5.50 -18.74
C PHE A 474 -21.30 5.72 -20.23
N LYS A 475 -22.55 5.66 -20.64
CA LYS A 475 -22.99 6.12 -21.96
C LYS A 475 -23.90 7.31 -21.72
N PRO A 476 -23.62 8.47 -22.34
CA PRO A 476 -24.56 9.57 -22.33
C PRO A 476 -25.93 9.07 -22.81
N GLU A 477 -27.02 9.41 -22.12
CA GLU A 477 -28.36 8.96 -22.50
C GLU A 477 -28.71 9.35 -23.95
N ASN A 478 -28.20 10.49 -24.42
CA ASN A 478 -28.27 10.90 -25.81
C ASN A 478 -27.02 10.46 -26.57
N SER A 479 -26.78 9.16 -26.68
CA SER A 479 -25.60 8.58 -27.34
C SER A 479 -25.42 9.08 -28.80
N ASN A 480 -26.49 9.57 -29.44
CA ASN A 480 -26.43 10.12 -30.79
C ASN A 480 -25.76 11.49 -30.86
N LYS A 481 -25.66 12.23 -29.77
CA LYS A 481 -25.01 13.54 -29.68
C LYS A 481 -23.55 13.47 -29.25
N TRP A 482 -23.07 12.30 -28.83
CA TRP A 482 -21.74 12.12 -28.24
C TRP A 482 -21.01 10.95 -28.91
N LYS A 483 -19.77 11.19 -29.30
CA LYS A 483 -18.91 10.19 -29.93
C LYS A 483 -17.74 9.87 -28.97
N SER A 484 -17.57 8.60 -28.65
CA SER A 484 -16.36 8.15 -27.92
C SER A 484 -15.13 8.27 -28.84
N VAL A 485 -14.08 8.88 -28.34
CA VAL A 485 -12.85 9.16 -29.09
C VAL A 485 -11.70 8.25 -28.69
N LEU A 486 -11.81 7.58 -27.55
CA LEU A 486 -10.81 6.63 -27.08
C LEU A 486 -11.43 5.24 -26.94
N LYS A 487 -10.65 4.20 -27.25
CA LYS A 487 -11.09 2.79 -27.19
C LYS A 487 -11.74 2.39 -25.85
N ASN A 488 -11.48 3.15 -24.79
CA ASN A 488 -11.97 2.87 -23.43
C ASN A 488 -13.17 3.71 -23.03
N GLU A 489 -13.86 4.36 -23.97
CA GLU A 489 -15.08 5.14 -23.72
C GLU A 489 -14.96 6.20 -22.61
N ARG A 490 -13.77 6.78 -22.42
CA ARG A 490 -13.50 7.74 -21.31
C ARG A 490 -13.59 9.20 -21.74
N VAL A 491 -13.41 9.46 -23.02
CA VAL A 491 -13.43 10.81 -23.60
C VAL A 491 -14.49 10.85 -24.67
N TRP A 492 -15.43 11.75 -24.50
CA TRP A 492 -16.57 11.92 -25.38
C TRP A 492 -16.55 13.33 -25.99
N ILE A 493 -16.71 13.44 -27.27
CA ILE A 493 -16.91 14.71 -27.99
C ILE A 493 -18.34 14.81 -28.49
N LYS A 494 -18.83 16.06 -28.63
CA LYS A 494 -20.10 16.29 -29.31
C LYS A 494 -19.99 15.78 -30.74
N ALA A 495 -20.94 14.98 -31.16
CA ALA A 495 -21.10 14.62 -32.57
C ALA A 495 -21.58 15.87 -33.33
N GLU A 496 -20.94 16.21 -34.44
CA GLU A 496 -21.37 17.28 -35.31
C GLU A 496 -22.72 16.98 -35.95
#